data_4cd07c2d27bb4e9e4e8db07f9640d09d
#
_entry.id   4cd07c2d27bb4e9e4e8db07f9640d09d
#
_cell.length_a   1.000
_cell.length_b   1.000
_cell.length_c   1.000
_cell.angle_alpha   90.00
_cell.angle_beta   90.00
_cell.angle_gamma   90.00
#
_symmetry.space_group_name_H-M   'P 1'
#
loop_
_entity.id
_entity.type
_entity.pdbx_description
1 polymer ?
#
loop_
_entity_poly.entity_id
_entity_poly.type
_entity_poly.pdbx_seq_one_letter_code
_entity_poly.pdbx_strand_id
1 'polypeptide(L)'
;MKANTIIFDLDNTIYSESDYFHCVFSQFCEGNNIDFEIFQFLFDDFDYFRFNKKDIFKFALEEVNLFNESYHNQLFQLFVDIDCDIKPYSGIADWFEYCLNNNFKIAILTNGIIAAQNNKWQCLNLTNKEKCHFVPARTFQHEKPSMDAFEGILEQLNVSWDQCIFVGDRYENDIEQGIKNGSQGMLIGNKLNHINVPSFESIQEAFNYFQTL
;
A
#
# COMPACT_ATOMS: atom_id res chain seq x y z
N MET A 1 2.23 -5.29 26.70
CA MET A 1 2.06 -4.35 25.59
C MET A 1 0.78 -3.55 25.80
N LYS A 2 0.77 -2.23 25.59
CA LYS A 2 -0.49 -1.46 25.60
C LYS A 2 -1.17 -1.49 24.23
N ALA A 3 -0.41 -1.70 23.15
CA ALA A 3 -0.92 -1.74 21.81
C ALA A 3 -1.82 -2.98 21.59
N ASN A 4 -2.97 -2.72 20.98
CA ASN A 4 -3.97 -3.72 20.62
C ASN A 4 -4.51 -3.50 19.19
N THR A 5 -3.91 -2.58 18.47
CA THR A 5 -4.30 -2.19 17.12
C THR A 5 -3.07 -2.06 16.24
N ILE A 6 -3.12 -2.65 15.06
CA ILE A 6 -2.08 -2.51 14.05
C ILE A 6 -2.68 -1.86 12.80
N ILE A 7 -2.00 -0.83 12.28
CA ILE A 7 -2.44 -0.06 11.13
C ILE A 7 -1.36 -0.16 10.06
N PHE A 8 -1.67 -0.82 8.97
CA PHE A 8 -0.77 -1.00 7.84
C PHE A 8 -1.04 0.05 6.75
N ASP A 9 0.01 0.49 6.06
CA ASP A 9 -0.14 0.97 4.69
C ASP A 9 -0.46 -0.22 3.76
N LEU A 10 -0.86 0.05 2.52
CA LEU A 10 -1.22 -0.97 1.55
C LEU A 10 -0.08 -1.22 0.54
N ASP A 11 0.21 -0.21 -0.30
CA ASP A 11 1.12 -0.30 -1.44
C ASP A 11 2.57 -0.46 -0.95
N ASN A 12 3.31 -1.44 -1.47
CA ASN A 12 4.68 -1.80 -1.06
C ASN A 12 4.84 -2.20 0.43
N THR A 13 3.73 -2.35 1.15
CA THR A 13 3.71 -2.82 2.54
C THR A 13 3.01 -4.18 2.66
N ILE A 14 1.82 -4.34 2.12
CA ILE A 14 1.09 -5.61 2.12
C ILE A 14 1.40 -6.42 0.87
N TYR A 15 1.59 -5.75 -0.27
CA TYR A 15 1.92 -6.34 -1.57
C TYR A 15 2.79 -5.38 -2.38
N SER A 16 3.35 -5.82 -3.51
CA SER A 16 4.11 -4.98 -4.43
C SER A 16 3.19 -4.13 -5.32
N GLU A 17 3.23 -2.80 -5.23
CA GLU A 17 2.45 -1.93 -6.11
C GLU A 17 2.78 -2.17 -7.59
N SER A 18 4.03 -2.55 -7.91
CA SER A 18 4.47 -2.94 -9.24
C SER A 18 3.63 -4.08 -9.83
N ASP A 19 3.24 -5.07 -9.01
CA ASP A 19 2.44 -6.21 -9.48
C ASP A 19 1.04 -5.76 -9.96
N TYR A 20 0.44 -4.79 -9.26
CA TYR A 20 -0.83 -4.24 -9.70
C TYR A 20 -0.72 -3.48 -11.03
N PHE A 21 0.30 -2.63 -11.17
CA PHE A 21 0.56 -1.93 -12.42
C PHE A 21 0.91 -2.90 -13.55
N HIS A 22 1.62 -3.98 -13.26
CA HIS A 22 1.90 -5.02 -14.25
C HIS A 22 0.60 -5.64 -14.78
N CYS A 23 -0.38 -5.93 -13.91
CA CYS A 23 -1.70 -6.39 -14.35
C CYS A 23 -2.39 -5.37 -15.25
N VAL A 24 -2.39 -4.08 -14.86
CA VAL A 24 -3.00 -2.99 -15.65
C VAL A 24 -2.40 -2.89 -17.05
N PHE A 25 -1.07 -2.85 -17.15
CA PHE A 25 -0.38 -2.75 -18.45
C PHE A 25 -0.52 -4.04 -19.26
N SER A 26 -0.49 -5.22 -18.65
CA SER A 26 -0.70 -6.49 -19.35
C SER A 26 -2.08 -6.54 -19.99
N GLN A 27 -3.13 -6.22 -19.27
CA GLN A 27 -4.50 -6.24 -19.80
C GLN A 27 -4.71 -5.15 -20.85
N PHE A 28 -4.10 -3.97 -20.68
CA PHE A 28 -4.09 -2.93 -21.71
C PHE A 28 -3.44 -3.41 -23.02
N CYS A 29 -2.29 -4.05 -22.91
CA CYS A 29 -1.56 -4.59 -24.06
C CYS A 29 -2.35 -5.69 -24.78
N GLU A 30 -2.91 -6.64 -24.04
CA GLU A 30 -3.77 -7.69 -24.59
C GLU A 30 -4.97 -7.10 -25.34
N GLY A 31 -5.68 -6.16 -24.72
CA GLY A 31 -6.87 -5.52 -25.32
C GLY A 31 -6.59 -4.71 -26.59
N ASN A 32 -5.36 -4.25 -26.78
CA ASN A 32 -4.95 -3.42 -27.91
C ASN A 32 -3.99 -4.14 -28.89
N ASN A 33 -3.70 -5.43 -28.66
CA ASN A 33 -2.73 -6.21 -29.45
C ASN A 33 -1.34 -5.53 -29.52
N ILE A 34 -0.88 -5.05 -28.37
CA ILE A 34 0.42 -4.41 -28.15
C ILE A 34 1.32 -5.42 -27.44
N ASP A 35 2.60 -5.49 -27.82
CA ASP A 35 3.58 -6.29 -27.10
C ASP A 35 3.91 -5.64 -25.76
N PHE A 36 3.76 -6.37 -24.65
CA PHE A 36 4.05 -5.87 -23.31
C PHE A 36 5.53 -5.51 -23.13
N GLU A 37 6.45 -6.16 -23.85
CA GLU A 37 7.89 -5.89 -23.74
C GLU A 37 8.26 -4.42 -23.96
N ILE A 38 7.48 -3.67 -24.73
CA ILE A 38 7.74 -2.23 -24.93
C ILE A 38 7.62 -1.39 -23.65
N PHE A 39 6.90 -1.90 -22.65
CA PHE A 39 6.75 -1.27 -21.33
C PHE A 39 7.68 -1.85 -20.26
N GLN A 40 8.55 -2.84 -20.59
CA GLN A 40 9.43 -3.49 -19.62
C GLN A 40 10.32 -2.49 -18.88
N PHE A 41 10.79 -1.45 -19.55
CA PHE A 41 11.60 -0.38 -18.95
C PHE A 41 10.95 0.25 -17.71
N LEU A 42 9.60 0.33 -17.69
CA LEU A 42 8.86 0.88 -16.56
C LEU A 42 9.00 -0.01 -15.32
N PHE A 43 9.04 -1.32 -15.51
CA PHE A 43 9.10 -2.31 -14.43
C PHE A 43 10.53 -2.62 -13.98
N ASP A 44 11.53 -2.31 -14.80
CA ASP A 44 12.95 -2.44 -14.45
C ASP A 44 13.36 -1.46 -13.34
N ASP A 45 12.67 -0.30 -13.23
CA ASP A 45 12.90 0.72 -12.19
C ASP A 45 11.57 1.38 -11.78
N PHE A 46 10.59 0.54 -11.44
CA PHE A 46 9.20 0.98 -11.20
C PHE A 46 9.10 2.06 -10.13
N ASP A 47 9.77 1.87 -9.00
CA ASP A 47 9.69 2.82 -7.89
C ASP A 47 10.21 4.19 -8.29
N TYR A 48 11.32 4.25 -9.04
CA TYR A 48 11.84 5.52 -9.54
C TYR A 48 10.80 6.24 -10.40
N PHE A 49 10.21 5.58 -11.39
CA PHE A 49 9.21 6.20 -12.26
C PHE A 49 7.93 6.54 -11.52
N ARG A 50 7.46 5.65 -10.64
CA ARG A 50 6.24 5.84 -9.86
C ARG A 50 6.29 7.07 -8.97
N PHE A 51 7.43 7.35 -8.35
CA PHE A 51 7.61 8.51 -7.47
C PHE A 51 8.01 9.79 -8.19
N ASN A 52 8.68 9.69 -9.34
CA ASN A 52 9.20 10.87 -10.04
C ASN A 52 8.31 11.35 -11.20
N LYS A 53 7.33 10.56 -11.64
CA LYS A 53 6.41 10.94 -12.72
C LYS A 53 5.03 11.26 -12.14
N LYS A 54 4.58 12.48 -12.39
CA LYS A 54 3.25 12.94 -11.92
C LYS A 54 2.10 12.10 -12.50
N ASP A 55 2.25 11.67 -13.74
CA ASP A 55 1.32 10.82 -14.48
C ASP A 55 2.12 9.71 -15.15
N ILE A 56 2.15 8.55 -14.53
CA ILE A 56 2.94 7.40 -14.97
C ILE A 56 2.38 6.80 -16.27
N PHE A 57 1.05 6.85 -16.49
CA PHE A 57 0.43 6.33 -17.70
C PHE A 57 0.77 7.18 -18.91
N LYS A 58 0.64 8.51 -18.77
CA LYS A 58 1.04 9.43 -19.81
C LYS A 58 2.53 9.28 -20.14
N PHE A 59 3.38 9.27 -19.13
CA PHE A 59 4.81 9.08 -19.29
C PHE A 59 5.13 7.79 -20.05
N ALA A 60 4.58 6.65 -19.62
CA ALA A 60 4.86 5.35 -20.24
C ALA A 60 4.43 5.33 -21.73
N LEU A 61 3.26 5.88 -22.04
CA LEU A 61 2.76 5.96 -23.41
C LEU A 61 3.58 6.91 -24.30
N GLU A 62 4.08 8.03 -23.74
CA GLU A 62 4.95 8.97 -24.46
C GLU A 62 6.30 8.33 -24.79
N GLU A 63 6.93 7.62 -23.86
CA GLU A 63 8.23 6.95 -24.07
C GLU A 63 8.18 5.92 -25.22
N VAL A 64 7.05 5.23 -25.39
CA VAL A 64 6.88 4.24 -26.46
C VAL A 64 6.20 4.79 -27.71
N ASN A 65 5.99 6.12 -27.80
CA ASN A 65 5.32 6.81 -28.92
C ASN A 65 3.88 6.32 -29.19
N LEU A 66 3.16 5.90 -28.17
CA LEU A 66 1.77 5.45 -28.25
C LEU A 66 0.79 6.42 -27.59
N PHE A 67 1.25 7.56 -27.06
CA PHE A 67 0.37 8.47 -26.35
C PHE A 67 -0.77 8.98 -27.23
N ASN A 68 -1.97 8.74 -26.77
CA ASN A 68 -3.21 9.39 -27.17
C ASN A 68 -4.21 9.34 -26.01
N GLU A 69 -5.18 10.25 -25.99
CA GLU A 69 -6.16 10.35 -24.90
C GLU A 69 -6.99 9.06 -24.71
N SER A 70 -7.25 8.30 -25.77
CA SER A 70 -7.99 7.04 -25.65
C SER A 70 -7.20 6.00 -24.88
N TYR A 71 -5.91 5.81 -25.18
CA TYR A 71 -5.06 4.86 -24.48
C TYR A 71 -4.80 5.27 -23.04
N HIS A 72 -4.58 6.56 -22.78
CA HIS A 72 -4.44 7.10 -21.45
C HIS A 72 -5.69 6.82 -20.60
N ASN A 73 -6.87 7.11 -21.14
CA ASN A 73 -8.14 6.85 -20.46
C ASN A 73 -8.39 5.35 -20.24
N GLN A 74 -7.99 4.47 -21.16
CA GLN A 74 -8.08 3.02 -20.99
C GLN A 74 -7.20 2.54 -19.84
N LEU A 75 -5.93 2.97 -19.78
CA LEU A 75 -5.02 2.63 -18.66
C LEU A 75 -5.58 3.13 -17.34
N PHE A 76 -6.07 4.36 -17.29
CA PHE A 76 -6.68 4.91 -16.08
C PHE A 76 -7.94 4.14 -15.67
N GLN A 77 -8.79 3.75 -16.63
CA GLN A 77 -9.98 2.94 -16.33
C GLN A 77 -9.60 1.56 -15.78
N LEU A 78 -8.63 0.89 -16.40
CA LEU A 78 -8.09 -0.36 -15.87
C LEU A 78 -7.50 -0.18 -14.46
N PHE A 79 -6.76 0.90 -14.22
CA PHE A 79 -6.20 1.19 -12.90
C PHE A 79 -7.25 1.32 -11.79
N VAL A 80 -8.47 1.73 -12.10
CA VAL A 80 -9.54 1.89 -11.11
C VAL A 80 -10.50 0.72 -11.03
N ASP A 81 -10.50 -0.21 -12.01
CA ASP A 81 -11.54 -1.22 -12.15
C ASP A 81 -11.06 -2.57 -12.76
N ILE A 82 -9.76 -2.86 -12.67
CA ILE A 82 -9.23 -4.14 -13.18
C ILE A 82 -9.65 -5.30 -12.28
N ASP A 83 -9.99 -6.45 -12.90
CA ASP A 83 -10.09 -7.72 -12.21
C ASP A 83 -8.75 -8.47 -12.34
N CYS A 84 -8.05 -8.64 -11.22
CA CYS A 84 -6.76 -9.33 -11.17
C CYS A 84 -6.53 -10.01 -9.82
N ASP A 85 -5.55 -10.90 -9.78
CA ASP A 85 -5.16 -11.64 -8.57
C ASP A 85 -3.79 -11.14 -8.08
N ILE A 86 -3.81 -10.31 -7.04
CA ILE A 86 -2.60 -9.79 -6.40
C ILE A 86 -2.25 -10.67 -5.21
N LYS A 87 -0.97 -11.04 -5.10
CA LYS A 87 -0.49 -11.82 -3.97
C LYS A 87 0.10 -10.91 -2.90
N PRO A 88 -0.25 -11.11 -1.63
CA PRO A 88 0.41 -10.41 -0.53
C PRO A 88 1.86 -10.87 -0.40
N TYR A 89 2.69 -10.04 0.20
CA TYR A 89 4.04 -10.45 0.59
C TYR A 89 4.00 -11.65 1.56
N SER A 90 5.03 -12.48 1.48
CA SER A 90 5.20 -13.61 2.39
C SER A 90 5.18 -13.14 3.84
N GLY A 91 4.40 -13.80 4.68
CA GLY A 91 4.23 -13.48 6.11
C GLY A 91 3.03 -12.59 6.44
N ILE A 92 2.41 -11.90 5.47
CA ILE A 92 1.23 -11.05 5.73
C ILE A 92 0.05 -11.88 6.22
N ALA A 93 -0.25 -12.99 5.56
CA ALA A 93 -1.37 -13.86 5.97
C ALA A 93 -1.18 -14.40 7.40
N ASP A 94 0.02 -14.85 7.72
CA ASP A 94 0.37 -15.36 9.05
C ASP A 94 0.29 -14.25 10.11
N TRP A 95 0.75 -13.03 9.77
CA TRP A 95 0.67 -11.89 10.67
C TRP A 95 -0.78 -11.49 10.96
N PHE A 96 -1.63 -11.46 9.95
CA PHE A 96 -3.05 -11.16 10.12
C PHE A 96 -3.74 -12.22 10.96
N GLU A 97 -3.48 -13.50 10.70
CA GLU A 97 -4.01 -14.60 11.49
C GLU A 97 -3.57 -14.51 12.95
N TYR A 98 -2.28 -14.23 13.20
CA TYR A 98 -1.76 -14.02 14.55
C TYR A 98 -2.46 -12.86 15.25
N CYS A 99 -2.63 -11.72 14.59
CA CYS A 99 -3.32 -10.56 15.14
C CYS A 99 -4.76 -10.88 15.53
N LEU A 100 -5.50 -11.55 14.65
CA LEU A 100 -6.90 -11.92 14.89
C LEU A 100 -7.02 -12.91 16.05
N ASN A 101 -6.13 -13.90 16.14
CA ASN A 101 -6.11 -14.89 17.21
C ASN A 101 -5.73 -14.28 18.59
N ASN A 102 -5.03 -13.16 18.57
CA ASN A 102 -4.64 -12.42 19.78
C ASN A 102 -5.48 -11.16 20.04
N ASN A 103 -6.65 -11.04 19.39
CA ASN A 103 -7.61 -9.93 19.54
C ASN A 103 -7.05 -8.55 19.20
N PHE A 104 -6.07 -8.46 18.30
CA PHE A 104 -5.68 -7.19 17.71
C PHE A 104 -6.71 -6.74 16.69
N LYS A 105 -7.00 -5.44 16.69
CA LYS A 105 -7.66 -4.80 15.54
C LYS A 105 -6.65 -4.62 14.43
N ILE A 106 -7.06 -4.92 13.19
CA ILE A 106 -6.25 -4.71 11.99
C ILE A 106 -6.93 -3.64 11.15
N ALA A 107 -6.18 -2.61 10.79
CA ALA A 107 -6.64 -1.60 9.84
C ALA A 107 -5.62 -1.37 8.74
N ILE A 108 -6.13 -0.91 7.59
CA ILE A 108 -5.34 -0.49 6.45
C ILE A 108 -5.69 0.97 6.18
N LEU A 109 -4.66 1.85 6.21
CA LEU A 109 -4.80 3.27 5.89
C LEU A 109 -3.89 3.60 4.70
N THR A 110 -4.46 3.80 3.52
CA THR A 110 -3.71 3.92 2.27
C THR A 110 -4.01 5.22 1.53
N ASN A 111 -2.97 5.84 0.94
CA ASN A 111 -3.09 7.02 0.08
C ASN A 111 -3.51 6.62 -1.35
N GLY A 112 -4.14 7.53 -2.06
CA GLY A 112 -4.48 7.36 -3.48
C GLY A 112 -5.95 7.58 -3.81
N ILE A 113 -6.30 7.35 -5.06
CA ILE A 113 -7.68 7.48 -5.57
C ILE A 113 -8.54 6.40 -4.91
N ILE A 114 -9.65 6.82 -4.29
CA ILE A 114 -10.52 5.91 -3.50
C ILE A 114 -10.94 4.69 -4.33
N ALA A 115 -11.36 4.89 -5.58
CA ALA A 115 -11.78 3.78 -6.46
C ALA A 115 -10.62 2.79 -6.70
N ALA A 116 -9.42 3.29 -7.02
CA ALA A 116 -8.26 2.45 -7.26
C ALA A 116 -7.84 1.68 -6.01
N GLN A 117 -7.81 2.34 -4.82
CA GLN A 117 -7.43 1.65 -3.59
C GLN A 117 -8.45 0.59 -3.16
N ASN A 118 -9.74 0.86 -3.35
CA ASN A 118 -10.79 -0.15 -3.15
C ASN A 118 -10.59 -1.34 -4.11
N ASN A 119 -10.27 -1.08 -5.37
CA ASN A 119 -10.04 -2.13 -6.35
C ASN A 119 -8.79 -2.97 -6.01
N LYS A 120 -7.67 -2.34 -5.68
CA LYS A 120 -6.45 -3.01 -5.21
C LYS A 120 -6.75 -3.94 -4.01
N TRP A 121 -7.52 -3.44 -3.04
CA TRP A 121 -7.94 -4.25 -1.89
C TRP A 121 -8.83 -5.44 -2.28
N GLN A 122 -9.73 -5.27 -3.25
CA GLN A 122 -10.55 -6.35 -3.76
C GLN A 122 -9.72 -7.41 -4.49
N CYS A 123 -8.79 -6.98 -5.34
CA CYS A 123 -7.88 -7.85 -6.09
C CYS A 123 -6.89 -8.62 -5.21
N LEU A 124 -6.64 -8.14 -3.99
CA LEU A 124 -5.68 -8.77 -3.10
C LEU A 124 -6.18 -10.12 -2.59
N ASN A 125 -5.46 -11.20 -2.94
CA ASN A 125 -5.75 -12.57 -2.52
C ASN A 125 -5.22 -12.82 -1.10
N LEU A 126 -5.95 -12.30 -0.12
CA LEU A 126 -5.61 -12.36 1.30
C LEU A 126 -6.77 -12.91 2.11
N THR A 127 -6.51 -13.96 2.86
CA THR A 127 -7.50 -14.57 3.77
C THR A 127 -7.83 -13.65 4.94
N ASN A 128 -9.08 -13.68 5.38
CA ASN A 128 -9.59 -12.87 6.51
C ASN A 128 -9.54 -11.34 6.29
N LYS A 129 -9.32 -10.86 5.07
CA LYS A 129 -9.28 -9.41 4.79
C LYS A 129 -10.61 -8.72 5.11
N GLU A 130 -11.73 -9.43 5.10
CA GLU A 130 -13.05 -8.94 5.49
C GLU A 130 -13.17 -8.60 6.99
N LYS A 131 -12.23 -9.07 7.82
CA LYS A 131 -12.13 -8.74 9.24
C LYS A 131 -11.26 -7.51 9.52
N CYS A 132 -10.63 -6.97 8.48
CA CYS A 132 -9.79 -5.79 8.55
C CYS A 132 -10.60 -4.53 8.27
N HIS A 133 -10.24 -3.45 8.93
CA HIS A 133 -10.84 -2.14 8.68
C HIS A 133 -10.05 -1.42 7.58
N PHE A 134 -10.58 -1.44 6.35
CA PHE A 134 -9.90 -0.86 5.18
C PHE A 134 -10.42 0.55 4.88
N VAL A 135 -9.51 1.54 4.81
CA VAL A 135 -9.86 2.95 4.56
C VAL A 135 -8.85 3.63 3.64
N PRO A 136 -9.26 4.04 2.44
CA PRO A 136 -8.50 5.03 1.68
C PRO A 136 -8.45 6.36 2.41
N ALA A 137 -7.26 6.94 2.61
CA ALA A 137 -7.07 8.15 3.43
C ALA A 137 -7.86 9.37 2.91
N ARG A 138 -8.07 9.47 1.59
CA ARG A 138 -8.92 10.53 0.98
C ARG A 138 -10.36 10.53 1.47
N THR A 139 -10.83 9.47 2.11
CA THR A 139 -12.13 9.45 2.80
C THR A 139 -12.20 10.53 3.89
N PHE A 140 -11.05 10.89 4.46
CA PHE A 140 -10.92 11.96 5.45
C PHE A 140 -10.57 13.32 4.83
N GLN A 141 -10.71 13.47 3.50
CA GLN A 141 -10.38 14.65 2.68
C GLN A 141 -8.87 14.94 2.54
N HIS A 142 -8.02 14.31 3.32
CA HIS A 142 -6.56 14.46 3.29
C HIS A 142 -5.87 13.10 3.26
N GLU A 143 -4.70 13.07 2.61
CA GLU A 143 -3.84 11.89 2.58
C GLU A 143 -2.78 11.95 3.69
N LYS A 144 -2.22 10.80 4.07
CA LYS A 144 -1.00 10.75 4.88
C LYS A 144 0.11 11.57 4.20
N PRO A 145 0.90 12.37 4.90
CA PRO A 145 1.06 12.43 6.35
C PRO A 145 0.15 13.44 7.08
N SER A 146 -0.98 13.87 6.52
CA SER A 146 -1.89 14.78 7.24
C SER A 146 -2.43 14.12 8.51
N MET A 147 -2.51 14.91 9.59
CA MET A 147 -3.09 14.46 10.87
C MET A 147 -4.52 13.98 10.70
N ASP A 148 -5.32 14.63 9.85
CA ASP A 148 -6.73 14.28 9.63
C ASP A 148 -6.90 12.82 9.18
N ALA A 149 -5.96 12.30 8.36
CA ALA A 149 -5.98 10.91 7.91
C ALA A 149 -5.76 9.95 9.09
N PHE A 150 -4.82 10.27 9.97
CA PHE A 150 -4.50 9.43 11.13
C PHE A 150 -5.58 9.53 12.21
N GLU A 151 -6.02 10.73 12.58
CA GLU A 151 -7.06 10.94 13.56
C GLU A 151 -8.38 10.32 13.11
N GLY A 152 -8.71 10.45 11.82
CA GLY A 152 -9.92 9.85 11.24
C GLY A 152 -9.96 8.33 11.39
N ILE A 153 -8.86 7.62 11.13
CA ILE A 153 -8.83 6.15 11.32
C ILE A 153 -8.87 5.77 12.80
N LEU A 154 -8.18 6.51 13.68
CA LEU A 154 -8.21 6.26 15.12
C LEU A 154 -9.62 6.45 15.70
N GLU A 155 -10.32 7.49 15.27
CA GLU A 155 -11.71 7.75 15.65
C GLU A 155 -12.64 6.62 15.21
N GLN A 156 -12.56 6.19 13.94
CA GLN A 156 -13.35 5.07 13.43
C GLN A 156 -13.11 3.76 14.20
N LEU A 157 -11.86 3.51 14.60
CA LEU A 157 -11.49 2.33 15.38
C LEU A 157 -11.81 2.47 16.88
N ASN A 158 -12.10 3.69 17.34
CA ASN A 158 -12.22 4.04 18.75
C ASN A 158 -11.01 3.60 19.57
N VAL A 159 -9.82 4.09 19.19
CA VAL A 159 -8.54 3.81 19.84
C VAL A 159 -7.72 5.09 20.00
N SER A 160 -6.79 5.08 20.96
CA SER A 160 -5.82 6.16 21.17
C SER A 160 -4.48 5.83 20.50
N TRP A 161 -3.65 6.84 20.30
CA TRP A 161 -2.34 6.72 19.69
C TRP A 161 -1.45 5.66 20.36
N ASP A 162 -1.40 5.61 21.69
CA ASP A 162 -0.60 4.68 22.46
C ASP A 162 -1.07 3.22 22.39
N GLN A 163 -2.22 2.98 21.78
CA GLN A 163 -2.75 1.65 21.49
C GLN A 163 -2.39 1.13 20.10
N CYS A 164 -1.72 1.96 19.27
CA CYS A 164 -1.48 1.67 17.86
C CYS A 164 -0.02 1.37 17.55
N ILE A 165 0.16 0.48 16.56
CA ILE A 165 1.41 0.24 15.86
C ILE A 165 1.18 0.53 14.39
N PHE A 166 1.94 1.48 13.82
CA PHE A 166 1.89 1.78 12.39
C PHE A 166 2.97 1.00 11.64
N VAL A 167 2.60 0.41 10.50
CA VAL A 167 3.50 -0.37 9.64
C VAL A 167 3.40 0.16 8.21
N GLY A 168 4.52 0.52 7.61
CA GLY A 168 4.56 1.07 6.26
C GLY A 168 5.96 1.06 5.67
N ASP A 169 6.06 1.38 4.37
CA ASP A 169 7.33 1.44 3.63
C ASP A 169 7.94 2.86 3.62
N ARG A 170 7.17 3.89 4.00
CA ARG A 170 7.57 5.30 3.94
C ARG A 170 7.45 5.97 5.31
N TYR A 171 8.61 6.23 5.93
CA TYR A 171 8.66 6.79 7.28
C TYR A 171 7.80 8.06 7.45
N GLU A 172 8.00 9.06 6.58
CA GLU A 172 7.34 10.36 6.67
C GLU A 172 5.83 10.26 6.47
N ASN A 173 5.38 9.34 5.60
CA ASN A 173 3.98 9.18 5.29
C ASN A 173 3.25 8.30 6.31
N ASP A 174 3.87 7.19 6.71
CA ASP A 174 3.14 6.11 7.36
C ASP A 174 3.37 6.04 8.87
N ILE A 175 4.53 6.52 9.33
CA ILE A 175 5.03 6.21 10.68
C ILE A 175 5.28 7.46 11.52
N GLU A 176 5.85 8.51 10.94
CA GLU A 176 6.34 9.68 11.66
C GLU A 176 5.26 10.32 12.55
N GLN A 177 4.06 10.50 12.01
CA GLN A 177 2.96 11.10 12.78
C GLN A 177 2.54 10.22 13.96
N GLY A 178 2.51 8.90 13.77
CA GLY A 178 2.25 7.96 14.86
C GLY A 178 3.26 8.09 15.99
N ILE A 179 4.54 8.08 15.68
CA ILE A 179 5.63 8.22 16.66
C ILE A 179 5.54 9.55 17.41
N LYS A 180 5.34 10.66 16.70
CA LYS A 180 5.20 12.00 17.29
C LYS A 180 4.06 12.09 18.31
N ASN A 181 3.03 11.25 18.15
CA ASN A 181 1.83 11.22 18.99
C ASN A 181 1.80 10.04 19.99
N GLY A 182 2.90 9.30 20.13
CA GLY A 182 3.05 8.27 21.16
C GLY A 182 2.70 6.85 20.74
N SER A 183 2.49 6.61 19.44
CA SER A 183 2.35 5.26 18.88
C SER A 183 3.70 4.58 18.71
N GLN A 184 3.67 3.29 18.41
CA GLN A 184 4.82 2.56 17.89
C GLN A 184 4.81 2.55 16.38
N GLY A 185 5.97 2.24 15.75
CA GLY A 185 6.09 2.15 14.30
C GLY A 185 7.06 1.07 13.87
N MET A 186 6.85 0.52 12.68
CA MET A 186 7.72 -0.44 12.01
C MET A 186 7.87 -0.06 10.55
N LEU A 187 9.09 0.11 10.08
CA LEU A 187 9.39 0.44 8.69
C LEU A 187 9.77 -0.82 7.90
N ILE A 188 9.19 -0.98 6.71
CA ILE A 188 9.40 -2.14 5.85
C ILE A 188 10.20 -1.72 4.60
N GLY A 189 11.09 -2.59 4.12
CA GLY A 189 11.77 -2.45 2.82
C GLY A 189 12.88 -1.40 2.79
N ASN A 190 13.05 -0.59 3.84
CA ASN A 190 14.00 0.50 3.81
C ASN A 190 14.84 0.57 5.11
N LYS A 191 16.13 0.28 5.01
CA LYS A 191 17.07 0.45 6.14
C LYS A 191 17.49 1.92 6.27
N LEU A 192 16.60 2.75 6.76
CA LEU A 192 16.99 4.11 7.19
C LEU A 192 17.71 4.02 8.53
N ASN A 193 19.04 3.89 8.47
CA ASN A 193 19.92 3.80 9.66
C ASN A 193 19.92 5.07 10.56
N HIS A 194 19.05 6.04 10.27
CA HIS A 194 19.03 7.35 10.95
C HIS A 194 17.81 7.58 11.81
N ILE A 195 16.86 6.64 11.82
CA ILE A 195 15.57 6.80 12.49
C ILE A 195 15.49 5.79 13.63
N ASN A 196 15.15 6.25 14.82
CA ASN A 196 14.94 5.42 16.01
C ASN A 196 13.63 4.60 15.92
N VAL A 197 13.39 3.94 14.79
CA VAL A 197 12.23 3.10 14.52
C VAL A 197 12.74 1.74 14.03
N PRO A 198 12.22 0.63 14.55
CA PRO A 198 12.53 -0.69 14.01
C PRO A 198 12.28 -0.75 12.51
N SER A 199 13.28 -1.15 11.74
CA SER A 199 13.19 -1.28 10.30
C SER A 199 13.66 -2.67 9.85
N PHE A 200 12.96 -3.22 8.85
CA PHE A 200 13.08 -4.60 8.42
C PHE A 200 13.18 -4.68 6.90
N GLU A 201 13.94 -5.64 6.39
CA GLU A 201 14.04 -5.87 4.94
C GLU A 201 12.78 -6.54 4.38
N SER A 202 12.05 -7.26 5.22
CA SER A 202 10.87 -8.01 4.80
C SER A 202 9.76 -7.97 5.84
N ILE A 203 8.56 -8.24 5.38
CA ILE A 203 7.38 -8.45 6.23
C ILE A 203 7.61 -9.59 7.23
N GLN A 204 8.26 -10.68 6.81
CA GLN A 204 8.51 -11.82 7.68
C GLN A 204 9.41 -11.46 8.87
N GLU A 205 10.43 -10.62 8.63
CA GLU A 205 11.30 -10.14 9.72
C GLU A 205 10.53 -9.22 10.68
N ALA A 206 9.72 -8.32 10.14
CA ALA A 206 8.87 -7.44 10.95
C ALA A 206 7.86 -8.22 11.78
N PHE A 207 7.24 -9.25 11.22
CA PHE A 207 6.32 -10.12 11.91
C PHE A 207 7.01 -10.89 13.05
N ASN A 208 8.19 -11.47 12.79
CA ASN A 208 8.96 -12.16 13.80
C ASN A 208 9.30 -11.21 14.98
N TYR A 209 9.69 -9.98 14.70
CA TYR A 209 9.92 -8.97 15.71
C TYR A 209 8.64 -8.61 16.47
N PHE A 210 7.53 -8.39 15.77
CA PHE A 210 6.23 -8.08 16.38
C PHE A 210 5.80 -9.13 17.40
N GLN A 211 6.06 -10.41 17.15
CA GLN A 211 5.76 -11.50 18.09
C GLN A 211 6.58 -11.44 19.40
N THR A 212 7.64 -10.66 19.44
CA THR A 212 8.47 -10.49 20.64
C THR A 212 8.03 -9.32 21.54
N LEU A 213 7.15 -8.44 21.02
CA LEU A 213 6.64 -7.27 21.75
C LEU A 213 5.55 -7.66 22.76
#